data_b038d74bf855676dbce48e876076a5ab
#
_entry.id   b038d74bf855676dbce48e876076a5ab
#
_cell.length_a   1.000
_cell.length_b   1.000
_cell.length_c   1.000
_cell.angle_alpha   90.00
_cell.angle_beta   90.00
_cell.angle_gamma   90.00
#
_symmetry.space_group_name_H-M   'P 1'
#
loop_
_entity.id
_entity.type
_entity.pdbx_description
1 polymer ?
#
loop_
_entity_poly.entity_id
_entity_poly.type
_entity_poly.pdbx_seq_one_letter_code
_entity_poly.pdbx_strand_id
1 'polypeptide(L)'
;HKVLNDLTVDDWAIIIGGDSHTRMSKGVAFGADSGTVAIALATGEVTMPIPDSVKVTFKGEMMPYMDFRDVVHATQAQMLDNFNGENIFQGRIIEVHIGTLIADEAFTFTDWTAEMKAKASICISDSDALIDSLEIAKERIKVMIDKGMDNSLFVLQGLVNKADKRISEIKSGLKKPLFPDSDAKYYAEFEVNLD
;
A
#
# COMPACT_ATOMS: atom_id res chain seq x y z
N HIS A 1 7.94 9.42 2.71
CA HIS A 1 6.52 9.01 2.72
C HIS A 1 6.34 7.67 3.42
N LYS A 2 7.03 6.61 2.99
CA LYS A 2 6.83 5.24 3.48
C LYS A 2 6.95 5.11 5.00
N VAL A 3 8.03 5.59 5.60
CA VAL A 3 8.25 5.50 7.07
C VAL A 3 7.14 6.20 7.85
N LEU A 4 6.67 7.36 7.39
CA LEU A 4 5.58 8.08 8.03
C LEU A 4 4.26 7.31 7.90
N ASN A 5 3.95 6.80 6.72
CA ASN A 5 2.74 6.04 6.47
C ASN A 5 2.70 4.74 7.27
N ASP A 6 3.80 3.98 7.29
CA ASP A 6 3.89 2.71 8.00
C ASP A 6 3.68 2.85 9.52
N LEU A 7 4.08 3.99 10.08
CA LEU A 7 4.08 4.18 11.53
C LEU A 7 3.01 5.17 12.04
N THR A 8 2.36 5.92 11.15
CA THR A 8 1.39 6.95 11.56
C THR A 8 -0.03 6.69 11.10
N VAL A 9 -0.21 5.93 10.03
CA VAL A 9 -1.52 5.64 9.45
C VAL A 9 -2.05 4.31 10.00
N ASP A 10 -3.34 4.27 10.31
CA ASP A 10 -4.02 3.04 10.70
C ASP A 10 -4.42 2.23 9.46
N ASP A 11 -4.40 0.89 9.54
CA ASP A 11 -4.75 0.00 8.42
C ASP A 11 -6.21 0.19 7.97
N TRP A 12 -7.07 0.72 8.83
CA TRP A 12 -8.47 1.02 8.55
C TRP A 12 -8.72 2.45 8.06
N ALA A 13 -7.68 3.23 7.87
CA ALA A 13 -7.84 4.62 7.44
C ALA A 13 -8.24 4.73 5.97
N ILE A 14 -9.09 5.69 5.67
CA ILE A 14 -9.28 6.19 4.31
C ILE A 14 -8.42 7.45 4.19
N ILE A 15 -7.50 7.43 3.22
CA ILE A 15 -6.52 8.50 3.04
C ILE A 15 -6.81 9.20 1.73
N ILE A 16 -6.80 10.51 1.75
CA ILE A 16 -6.94 11.35 0.56
C ILE A 16 -5.73 12.27 0.50
N GLY A 17 -4.95 12.18 -0.57
CA GLY A 17 -3.75 12.97 -0.74
C GLY A 17 -3.55 13.49 -2.15
N GLY A 18 -2.95 14.67 -2.26
CA GLY A 18 -2.69 15.34 -3.53
C GLY A 18 -1.42 14.90 -4.25
N ASP A 19 -0.78 13.84 -3.78
CA ASP A 19 0.45 13.27 -4.33
C ASP A 19 0.18 11.86 -4.87
N SER A 20 0.83 11.48 -5.98
CA SER A 20 0.71 10.14 -6.57
C SER A 20 1.14 9.05 -5.57
N HIS A 21 2.18 9.32 -4.76
CA HIS A 21 2.71 8.41 -3.74
C HIS A 21 1.78 8.23 -2.52
N THR A 22 0.65 8.92 -2.45
CA THR A 22 -0.37 8.68 -1.42
C THR A 22 -0.79 7.21 -1.40
N ARG A 23 -0.81 6.55 -2.55
CA ARG A 23 -1.22 5.15 -2.72
C ARG A 23 -0.30 4.13 -2.03
N MET A 24 0.91 4.51 -1.64
CA MET A 24 1.79 3.67 -0.81
C MET A 24 1.34 3.58 0.65
N SER A 25 0.29 4.27 1.04
CA SER A 25 -0.18 4.28 2.42
C SER A 25 -0.84 2.95 2.80
N LYS A 26 -0.82 2.66 4.10
CA LYS A 26 -1.73 1.66 4.68
C LYS A 26 -3.16 2.18 4.63
N GLY A 27 -4.12 1.28 4.62
CA GLY A 27 -5.52 1.64 4.43
C GLY A 27 -5.86 1.87 2.96
N VAL A 28 -7.05 2.39 2.69
CA VAL A 28 -7.49 2.70 1.32
C VAL A 28 -7.03 4.11 0.96
N ALA A 29 -6.06 4.21 0.07
CA ALA A 29 -5.39 5.45 -0.23
C ALA A 29 -5.76 6.00 -1.61
N PHE A 30 -6.48 7.13 -1.62
CA PHE A 30 -6.93 7.84 -2.79
C PHE A 30 -5.95 8.93 -3.21
N GLY A 31 -5.56 8.92 -4.49
CA GLY A 31 -4.96 10.10 -5.11
C GLY A 31 -6.06 11.07 -5.52
N ALA A 32 -5.90 12.33 -5.14
CA ALA A 32 -6.84 13.41 -5.41
C ALA A 32 -6.11 14.62 -6.01
N ASP A 33 -6.86 15.48 -6.69
CA ASP A 33 -6.33 16.77 -7.12
C ASP A 33 -6.20 17.76 -5.93
N SER A 34 -5.42 18.80 -6.13
CA SER A 34 -5.17 19.80 -5.09
C SER A 34 -6.43 20.54 -4.63
N GLY A 35 -7.41 20.73 -5.53
CA GLY A 35 -8.69 21.35 -5.21
C GLY A 35 -9.51 20.48 -4.24
N THR A 36 -9.59 19.19 -4.50
CA THR A 36 -10.23 18.21 -3.61
C THR A 36 -9.60 18.21 -2.22
N VAL A 37 -8.26 18.20 -2.15
CA VAL A 37 -7.54 18.26 -0.87
C VAL A 37 -7.78 19.59 -0.15
N ALA A 38 -7.78 20.71 -0.87
CA ALA A 38 -8.05 22.02 -0.29
C ALA A 38 -9.48 22.11 0.29
N ILE A 39 -10.48 21.56 -0.39
CA ILE A 39 -11.86 21.49 0.12
C ILE A 39 -11.90 20.61 1.38
N ALA A 40 -11.30 19.44 1.37
CA ALA A 40 -11.24 18.55 2.53
C ALA A 40 -10.61 19.24 3.75
N LEU A 41 -9.52 19.99 3.54
CA LEU A 41 -8.86 20.73 4.61
C LEU A 41 -9.70 21.92 5.13
N ALA A 42 -10.43 22.58 4.25
CA ALA A 42 -11.23 23.76 4.61
C ALA A 42 -12.56 23.40 5.31
N THR A 43 -13.18 22.30 4.90
CA THR A 43 -14.55 21.94 5.34
C THR A 43 -14.58 20.72 6.26
N GLY A 44 -13.50 19.91 6.29
CA GLY A 44 -13.47 18.62 6.96
C GLY A 44 -14.16 17.50 6.17
N GLU A 45 -14.73 17.81 5.02
CA GLU A 45 -15.52 16.87 4.21
C GLU A 45 -15.16 16.94 2.74
N VAL A 46 -15.32 15.81 2.05
CA VAL A 46 -15.22 15.73 0.59
C VAL A 46 -16.15 14.65 0.06
N THR A 47 -16.84 14.96 -1.03
CA THR A 47 -17.69 13.98 -1.72
C THR A 47 -16.90 13.30 -2.82
N MET A 48 -16.87 11.97 -2.78
CA MET A 48 -16.20 11.15 -3.78
C MET A 48 -17.12 10.01 -4.23
N PRO A 49 -17.12 9.63 -5.52
CA PRO A 49 -17.77 8.40 -5.93
C PRO A 49 -17.07 7.21 -5.31
N ILE A 50 -17.80 6.16 -4.99
CA ILE A 50 -17.22 4.87 -4.56
C ILE A 50 -16.89 4.09 -5.84
N PRO A 51 -15.60 3.89 -6.17
CA PRO A 51 -15.21 3.14 -7.36
C PRO A 51 -15.39 1.64 -7.13
N ASP A 52 -15.55 0.90 -8.23
CA ASP A 52 -15.41 -0.55 -8.21
C ASP A 52 -13.98 -0.94 -7.83
N SER A 53 -13.81 -2.17 -7.31
CA SER A 53 -12.51 -2.72 -6.95
C SER A 53 -12.04 -3.77 -7.95
N VAL A 54 -10.73 -3.83 -8.16
CA VAL A 54 -10.03 -4.91 -8.87
C VAL A 54 -9.11 -5.59 -7.88
N LYS A 55 -9.22 -6.91 -7.77
CA LYS A 55 -8.32 -7.73 -6.97
C LYS A 55 -7.13 -8.16 -7.81
N VAL A 56 -5.94 -7.89 -7.30
CA VAL A 56 -4.67 -8.32 -7.91
C VAL A 56 -3.94 -9.25 -6.95
N THR A 57 -3.57 -10.44 -7.44
CA THR A 57 -2.81 -11.42 -6.65
C THR A 57 -1.54 -11.79 -7.41
N PHE A 58 -0.42 -11.86 -6.70
CA PHE A 58 0.85 -12.26 -7.26
C PHE A 58 1.14 -13.73 -6.95
N LYS A 59 1.60 -14.48 -7.95
CA LYS A 59 2.01 -15.88 -7.83
C LYS A 59 3.35 -16.11 -8.52
N GLY A 60 4.03 -17.20 -8.14
CA GLY A 60 5.35 -17.53 -8.64
C GLY A 60 6.45 -16.83 -7.84
N GLU A 61 7.68 -16.91 -8.31
CA GLU A 61 8.85 -16.31 -7.69
C GLU A 61 9.56 -15.38 -8.67
N MET A 62 9.83 -14.17 -8.20
CA MET A 62 10.61 -13.21 -9.01
C MET A 62 12.03 -13.75 -9.24
N MET A 63 12.46 -13.81 -10.50
CA MET A 63 13.80 -14.29 -10.84
C MET A 63 14.88 -13.37 -10.27
N PRO A 64 16.04 -13.92 -9.84
CA PRO A 64 17.08 -13.15 -9.14
C PRO A 64 17.67 -11.96 -9.90
N TYR A 65 17.51 -11.90 -11.22
CA TYR A 65 18.00 -10.82 -12.07
C TYR A 65 16.92 -9.78 -12.43
N MET A 66 15.68 -10.00 -12.01
CA MET A 66 14.59 -9.04 -12.19
C MET A 66 14.57 -8.03 -11.05
N ASP A 67 14.31 -6.78 -11.39
CA ASP A 67 13.95 -5.79 -10.39
C ASP A 67 12.43 -5.60 -10.36
N PHE A 68 11.95 -4.99 -9.28
CA PHE A 68 10.52 -4.86 -9.10
C PHE A 68 9.83 -3.98 -10.17
N ARG A 69 10.59 -3.15 -10.86
CA ARG A 69 10.08 -2.37 -12.00
C ARG A 69 9.70 -3.25 -13.17
N ASP A 70 10.46 -4.32 -13.40
CA ASP A 70 10.13 -5.32 -14.44
C ASP A 70 8.79 -5.97 -14.15
N VAL A 71 8.53 -6.30 -12.87
CA VAL A 71 7.23 -6.84 -12.41
C VAL A 71 6.08 -5.88 -12.73
N VAL A 72 6.26 -4.59 -12.50
CA VAL A 72 5.24 -3.57 -12.80
C VAL A 72 4.91 -3.54 -14.28
N HIS A 73 5.93 -3.52 -15.15
CA HIS A 73 5.74 -3.53 -16.59
C HIS A 73 5.13 -4.83 -17.10
N ALA A 74 5.58 -5.98 -16.57
CA ALA A 74 5.02 -7.27 -16.89
C ALA A 74 3.55 -7.37 -16.46
N THR A 75 3.19 -6.84 -15.29
CA THR A 75 1.80 -6.76 -14.82
C THR A 75 0.93 -5.97 -15.80
N GLN A 76 1.43 -4.83 -16.27
CA GLN A 76 0.68 -4.01 -17.24
C GLN A 76 0.49 -4.75 -18.56
N ALA A 77 1.51 -5.43 -19.06
CA ALA A 77 1.43 -6.21 -20.29
C ALA A 77 0.43 -7.38 -20.12
N GLN A 78 0.58 -8.19 -19.07
CA GLN A 78 -0.33 -9.30 -18.79
C GLN A 78 -1.78 -8.82 -18.61
N MET A 79 -2.00 -7.69 -17.97
CA MET A 79 -3.33 -7.10 -17.83
C MET A 79 -3.94 -6.77 -19.19
N LEU A 80 -3.21 -6.08 -20.07
CA LEU A 80 -3.72 -5.73 -21.40
C LEU A 80 -3.99 -6.97 -22.25
N ASP A 81 -3.14 -7.99 -22.18
CA ASP A 81 -3.32 -9.25 -22.89
C ASP A 81 -4.56 -10.00 -22.40
N ASN A 82 -4.73 -10.12 -21.08
CA ASN A 82 -5.83 -10.88 -20.48
C ASN A 82 -7.20 -10.20 -20.65
N PHE A 83 -7.24 -8.88 -20.79
CA PHE A 83 -8.46 -8.08 -20.88
C PHE A 83 -8.66 -7.38 -22.24
N ASN A 84 -8.14 -7.98 -23.32
CA ASN A 84 -8.31 -7.50 -24.69
C ASN A 84 -7.93 -6.01 -24.89
N GLY A 85 -6.88 -5.57 -24.25
CA GLY A 85 -6.38 -4.20 -24.32
C GLY A 85 -7.08 -3.23 -23.34
N GLU A 86 -8.00 -3.72 -22.50
CA GLU A 86 -8.63 -2.87 -21.47
C GLU A 86 -7.69 -2.63 -20.31
N ASN A 87 -7.52 -1.37 -19.89
CA ASN A 87 -6.91 -1.04 -18.61
C ASN A 87 -7.96 -1.15 -17.50
N ILE A 88 -8.06 -2.34 -16.89
CA ILE A 88 -9.04 -2.60 -15.82
C ILE A 88 -8.76 -1.80 -14.53
N PHE A 89 -7.60 -1.16 -14.39
CA PHE A 89 -7.27 -0.35 -13.21
C PHE A 89 -7.82 1.07 -13.30
N GLN A 90 -8.11 1.54 -14.51
CA GLN A 90 -8.51 2.93 -14.71
C GLN A 90 -9.77 3.30 -13.92
N GLY A 91 -9.62 4.27 -13.02
CA GLY A 91 -10.71 4.82 -12.21
C GLY A 91 -11.19 3.93 -11.07
N ARG A 92 -10.54 2.78 -10.81
CA ARG A 92 -10.94 1.78 -9.82
C ARG A 92 -10.01 1.75 -8.61
N ILE A 93 -10.43 1.07 -7.56
CA ILE A 93 -9.59 0.74 -6.38
C ILE A 93 -8.85 -0.56 -6.69
N ILE A 94 -7.55 -0.59 -6.45
CA ILE A 94 -6.75 -1.78 -6.64
C ILE A 94 -6.45 -2.41 -5.29
N GLU A 95 -6.99 -3.59 -5.05
CA GLU A 95 -6.68 -4.42 -3.90
C GLU A 95 -5.51 -5.34 -4.23
N VAL A 96 -4.34 -5.00 -3.70
CA VAL A 96 -3.11 -5.76 -3.90
C VAL A 96 -3.01 -6.82 -2.81
N HIS A 97 -3.31 -8.07 -3.16
CA HIS A 97 -3.06 -9.22 -2.29
C HIS A 97 -1.61 -9.65 -2.45
N ILE A 98 -0.83 -9.55 -1.39
CA ILE A 98 0.64 -9.71 -1.42
C ILE A 98 1.08 -10.98 -2.13
N GLY A 99 0.39 -12.12 -1.88
CA GLY A 99 0.78 -13.39 -2.47
C GLY A 99 2.21 -13.77 -2.07
N THR A 100 3.10 -13.88 -3.07
CA THR A 100 4.52 -14.20 -2.87
C THR A 100 5.42 -12.97 -2.71
N LEU A 101 4.89 -11.76 -2.88
CA LEU A 101 5.66 -10.53 -2.69
C LEU A 101 5.99 -10.28 -1.21
N ILE A 102 7.11 -9.65 -0.94
CA ILE A 102 7.34 -9.04 0.36
C ILE A 102 6.53 -7.74 0.49
N ALA A 103 6.26 -7.33 1.72
CA ALA A 103 5.44 -6.15 1.97
C ALA A 103 5.97 -4.87 1.28
N ASP A 104 7.28 -4.70 1.20
CA ASP A 104 7.93 -3.57 0.53
C ASP A 104 7.63 -3.52 -0.98
N GLU A 105 7.62 -4.66 -1.64
CA GLU A 105 7.29 -4.78 -3.07
C GLU A 105 5.82 -4.49 -3.31
N ALA A 106 4.94 -5.06 -2.49
CA ALA A 106 3.51 -4.83 -2.59
C ALA A 106 3.16 -3.33 -2.38
N PHE A 107 3.77 -2.65 -1.40
CA PHE A 107 3.62 -1.21 -1.23
C PHE A 107 4.18 -0.41 -2.40
N THR A 108 5.28 -0.84 -2.99
CA THR A 108 5.82 -0.23 -4.21
C THR A 108 4.85 -0.41 -5.37
N PHE A 109 4.23 -1.58 -5.51
CA PHE A 109 3.21 -1.81 -6.53
C PHE A 109 2.00 -0.91 -6.35
N THR A 110 1.51 -0.72 -5.11
CA THR A 110 0.39 0.20 -4.86
C THR A 110 0.70 1.62 -5.31
N ASP A 111 1.94 2.08 -5.19
CA ASP A 111 2.36 3.38 -5.72
C ASP A 111 2.24 3.44 -7.25
N TRP A 112 2.75 2.43 -7.95
CA TRP A 112 2.69 2.34 -9.40
C TRP A 112 1.28 2.29 -9.98
N THR A 113 0.28 1.93 -9.19
CA THR A 113 -1.11 1.96 -9.64
C THR A 113 -1.57 3.36 -10.07
N ALA A 114 -0.89 4.41 -9.61
CA ALA A 114 -1.13 5.78 -10.05
C ALA A 114 -0.87 5.95 -11.55
N GLU A 115 0.24 5.41 -12.04
CA GLU A 115 0.62 5.46 -13.46
C GLU A 115 -0.34 4.64 -14.33
N MET A 116 -0.97 3.63 -13.74
CA MET A 116 -2.03 2.83 -14.37
C MET A 116 -3.42 3.48 -14.27
N LYS A 117 -3.49 4.74 -13.82
CA LYS A 117 -4.72 5.54 -13.66
C LYS A 117 -5.71 4.99 -12.64
N ALA A 118 -5.27 4.20 -11.67
CA ALA A 118 -6.11 3.78 -10.56
C ALA A 118 -6.57 4.99 -9.73
N LYS A 119 -7.78 4.93 -9.18
CA LYS A 119 -8.32 5.96 -8.30
C LYS A 119 -7.74 5.86 -6.90
N ALA A 120 -7.61 4.64 -6.40
CA ALA A 120 -7.03 4.32 -5.11
C ALA A 120 -6.36 2.95 -5.13
N SER A 121 -5.63 2.64 -4.06
CA SER A 121 -5.12 1.29 -3.82
C SER A 121 -5.10 0.96 -2.33
N ILE A 122 -5.07 -0.33 -2.05
CA ILE A 122 -4.89 -0.89 -0.72
C ILE A 122 -4.03 -2.15 -0.84
N CYS A 123 -3.13 -2.35 0.13
CA CYS A 123 -2.35 -3.56 0.27
C CYS A 123 -3.01 -4.48 1.29
N ILE A 124 -3.38 -5.69 0.87
CA ILE A 124 -3.95 -6.74 1.71
C ILE A 124 -2.83 -7.69 2.10
N SER A 125 -2.51 -7.75 3.38
CA SER A 125 -1.44 -8.57 3.93
C SER A 125 -1.89 -9.30 5.18
N ASP A 126 -1.26 -10.43 5.48
CA ASP A 126 -1.45 -11.13 6.74
C ASP A 126 -0.67 -10.48 7.91
N SER A 127 -0.82 -11.06 9.11
CA SER A 127 -0.16 -10.55 10.30
C SER A 127 1.37 -10.64 10.22
N ASP A 128 1.91 -11.69 9.61
CA ASP A 128 3.34 -11.93 9.56
C ASP A 128 4.01 -10.93 8.63
N ALA A 129 3.47 -10.73 7.43
CA ALA A 129 3.94 -9.73 6.48
C ALA A 129 3.88 -8.28 7.05
N LEU A 130 2.83 -7.95 7.82
CA LEU A 130 2.73 -6.67 8.51
C LEU A 130 3.81 -6.51 9.60
N ILE A 131 4.05 -7.55 10.40
CA ILE A 131 5.09 -7.54 11.42
C ILE A 131 6.45 -7.37 10.78
N ASP A 132 6.76 -8.12 9.73
CA ASP A 132 8.03 -8.02 9.02
C ASP A 132 8.25 -6.61 8.45
N SER A 133 7.23 -6.01 7.86
CA SER A 133 7.33 -4.62 7.35
C SER A 133 7.62 -3.60 8.45
N LEU A 134 7.01 -3.78 9.63
CA LEU A 134 7.24 -2.92 10.80
C LEU A 134 8.64 -3.11 11.39
N GLU A 135 9.15 -4.35 11.47
CA GLU A 135 10.52 -4.63 11.92
C GLU A 135 11.55 -4.02 10.97
N ILE A 136 11.37 -4.16 9.65
CA ILE A 136 12.23 -3.51 8.65
C ILE A 136 12.21 -1.99 8.80
N ALA A 137 11.04 -1.38 8.94
CA ALA A 137 10.91 0.06 9.15
C ALA A 137 11.62 0.51 10.43
N LYS A 138 11.47 -0.26 11.52
CA LYS A 138 12.12 -0.01 12.82
C LYS A 138 13.64 -0.07 12.71
N GLU A 139 14.19 -1.09 12.04
CA GLU A 139 15.64 -1.20 11.85
C GLU A 139 16.21 -0.05 11.01
N ARG A 140 15.52 0.38 9.98
CA ARG A 140 15.92 1.57 9.20
C ARG A 140 15.98 2.83 10.07
N ILE A 141 15.01 3.02 10.97
CA ILE A 141 15.00 4.16 11.89
C ILE A 141 16.14 4.07 12.88
N LYS A 142 16.43 2.90 13.44
CA LYS A 142 17.59 2.70 14.35
C LYS A 142 18.90 3.06 13.67
N VAL A 143 19.10 2.64 12.41
CA VAL A 143 20.28 3.05 11.63
C VAL A 143 20.38 4.57 11.48
N MET A 144 19.27 5.28 11.33
CA MET A 144 19.27 6.75 11.29
C MET A 144 19.68 7.35 12.64
N ILE A 145 19.20 6.79 13.75
CA ILE A 145 19.59 7.20 15.11
C ILE A 145 21.09 6.98 15.32
N ASP A 146 21.59 5.80 14.98
CA ASP A 146 23.02 5.42 15.15
C ASP A 146 23.97 6.29 14.32
N LYS A 147 23.50 6.80 13.18
CA LYS A 147 24.25 7.74 12.35
C LYS A 147 24.21 9.19 12.85
N GLY A 148 23.62 9.43 14.02
CA GLY A 148 23.67 10.74 14.69
C GLY A 148 22.70 11.77 14.08
N MET A 149 21.52 11.35 13.63
CA MET A 149 20.48 12.30 13.20
C MET A 149 19.81 12.98 14.42
N ASP A 150 20.61 13.65 15.22
CA ASP A 150 20.24 14.18 16.55
C ASP A 150 19.07 15.16 16.55
N ASN A 151 18.91 15.96 15.49
CA ASN A 151 17.84 16.96 15.42
C ASN A 151 16.43 16.34 15.37
N SER A 152 16.35 15.04 15.16
CA SER A 152 15.09 14.30 15.06
C SER A 152 15.00 13.13 16.05
N LEU A 153 15.94 13.00 16.96
CA LEU A 153 16.07 11.83 17.86
C LEU A 153 14.77 11.53 18.61
N PHE A 154 14.11 12.54 19.16
CA PHE A 154 12.84 12.35 19.88
C PHE A 154 11.73 11.80 18.96
N VAL A 155 11.65 12.32 17.75
CA VAL A 155 10.67 11.84 16.74
C VAL A 155 11.00 10.42 16.31
N LEU A 156 12.26 10.14 15.98
CA LEU A 156 12.70 8.82 15.56
C LEU A 156 12.46 7.76 16.65
N GLN A 157 12.81 8.08 17.91
CA GLN A 157 12.52 7.19 19.04
C GLN A 157 11.02 6.97 19.24
N GLY A 158 10.21 8.02 19.06
CA GLY A 158 8.75 7.92 19.10
C GLY A 158 8.19 6.98 18.02
N LEU A 159 8.79 6.98 16.83
CA LEU A 159 8.41 6.07 15.75
C LEU A 159 8.78 4.62 16.06
N VAL A 160 9.97 4.37 16.61
CA VAL A 160 10.37 3.02 17.09
C VAL A 160 9.37 2.49 18.12
N ASN A 161 9.03 3.31 19.12
CA ASN A 161 8.08 2.90 20.17
C ASN A 161 6.67 2.61 19.59
N LYS A 162 6.22 3.37 18.57
CA LYS A 162 4.96 3.10 17.88
C LYS A 162 5.00 1.77 17.11
N ALA A 163 6.12 1.46 16.44
CA ALA A 163 6.29 0.19 15.75
C ALA A 163 6.24 -0.97 16.73
N ASP A 164 6.97 -0.90 17.84
CA ASP A 164 6.98 -1.94 18.90
C ASP A 164 5.57 -2.17 19.48
N LYS A 165 4.85 -1.09 19.76
CA LYS A 165 3.46 -1.18 20.24
C LYS A 165 2.58 -1.88 19.21
N ARG A 166 2.67 -1.50 17.94
CA ARG A 166 1.84 -2.07 16.88
C ARG A 166 2.14 -3.55 16.65
N ILE A 167 3.42 -3.95 16.65
CA ILE A 167 3.84 -5.35 16.58
C ILE A 167 3.24 -6.14 17.73
N SER A 168 3.30 -5.60 18.97
CA SER A 168 2.69 -6.22 20.15
C SER A 168 1.18 -6.38 20.02
N GLU A 169 0.48 -5.36 19.51
CA GLU A 169 -0.98 -5.40 19.29
C GLU A 169 -1.38 -6.46 18.23
N ILE A 170 -0.60 -6.61 17.18
CA ILE A 170 -0.83 -7.64 16.15
C ILE A 170 -0.56 -9.04 16.73
N LYS A 171 0.59 -9.24 17.39
CA LYS A 171 0.97 -10.52 18.01
C LYS A 171 -0.03 -10.99 19.08
N SER A 172 -0.61 -10.07 19.82
CA SER A 172 -1.64 -10.39 20.82
C SER A 172 -3.05 -10.59 20.25
N GLY A 173 -3.24 -10.38 18.93
CA GLY A 173 -4.56 -10.45 18.28
C GLY A 173 -5.49 -9.28 18.61
N LEU A 174 -4.99 -8.24 19.28
CA LEU A 174 -5.76 -7.03 19.57
C LEU A 174 -6.06 -6.24 18.30
N LYS A 175 -5.13 -6.24 17.35
CA LYS A 175 -5.33 -5.71 16.00
C LYS A 175 -5.18 -6.83 14.98
N LYS A 176 -6.16 -6.94 14.10
CA LYS A 176 -6.15 -7.92 13.01
C LYS A 176 -5.90 -7.20 11.68
N PRO A 177 -5.25 -7.86 10.73
CA PRO A 177 -5.17 -7.36 9.36
C PRO A 177 -6.56 -7.12 8.78
N LEU A 178 -6.64 -6.18 7.86
CA LEU A 178 -7.84 -5.92 7.09
C LEU A 178 -7.93 -6.94 5.95
N PHE A 179 -9.03 -7.66 5.87
CA PHE A 179 -9.35 -8.54 4.74
C PHE A 179 -10.70 -8.15 4.17
N PRO A 180 -10.93 -8.35 2.86
CA PRO A 180 -12.24 -8.19 2.27
C PRO A 180 -13.21 -9.23 2.84
N ASP A 181 -14.50 -8.90 2.79
CA ASP A 181 -15.56 -9.85 3.15
C ASP A 181 -15.53 -11.07 2.21
N SER A 182 -15.96 -12.23 2.72
CA SER A 182 -15.90 -13.49 1.96
C SER A 182 -16.77 -13.48 0.68
N ASP A 183 -17.72 -12.58 0.61
CA ASP A 183 -18.63 -12.36 -0.52
C ASP A 183 -18.35 -11.05 -1.28
N ALA A 184 -17.19 -10.44 -1.05
CA ALA A 184 -16.76 -9.23 -1.74
C ALA A 184 -16.81 -9.43 -3.27
N LYS A 185 -17.37 -8.43 -3.96
CA LYS A 185 -17.49 -8.45 -5.41
C LYS A 185 -16.47 -7.51 -6.03
N TYR A 186 -15.82 -8.01 -7.07
CA TYR A 186 -14.83 -7.26 -7.82
C TYR A 186 -15.31 -7.00 -9.25
N TYR A 187 -14.89 -5.89 -9.83
CA TYR A 187 -15.03 -5.66 -11.27
C TYR A 187 -14.27 -6.72 -12.06
N ALA A 188 -13.05 -7.04 -11.60
CA ALA A 188 -12.23 -8.11 -12.15
C ALA A 188 -11.31 -8.67 -11.05
N GLU A 189 -10.94 -9.94 -11.19
CA GLU A 189 -9.84 -10.55 -10.45
C GLU A 189 -8.71 -10.83 -11.44
N PHE A 190 -7.51 -10.41 -11.09
CA PHE A 190 -6.33 -10.50 -11.95
C PHE A 190 -5.16 -11.13 -11.20
N GLU A 191 -4.65 -12.20 -11.77
CA GLU A 191 -3.50 -12.92 -11.24
C GLU A 191 -2.26 -12.60 -12.08
N VAL A 192 -1.22 -12.10 -11.43
CA VAL A 192 0.07 -11.79 -12.04
C VAL A 192 1.00 -12.98 -11.82
N ASN A 193 1.48 -13.56 -12.90
CA ASN A 193 2.50 -14.61 -12.84
C ASN A 193 3.88 -13.97 -12.89
N LEU A 194 4.75 -14.33 -11.92
CA LEU A 194 6.13 -13.85 -11.77
C LEU A 194 7.16 -14.81 -12.37
N ASP A 195 6.76 -16.03 -12.74
CA ASP A 195 7.64 -17.04 -13.34
C ASP A 195 8.00 -16.73 -14.79
#